data_ba83b9ba736d7a4ec66efbe6d8a05ec0
#
_entry.id   ba83b9ba736d7a4ec66efbe6d8a05ec0
#
_cell.length_a   1.000
_cell.length_b   1.000
_cell.length_c   1.000
_cell.angle_alpha   90.00
_cell.angle_beta   90.00
_cell.angle_gamma   90.00
#
_symmetry.space_group_name_H-M   'P 1'
#
loop_
_entity.id
_entity.type
_entity.pdbx_description
1 polymer ?
#
loop_
_entity_poly.entity_id
_entity_poly.type
_entity_poly.pdbx_seq_one_letter_code
_entity_poly.pdbx_strand_id
1 'polypeptide(L)'
;LVGSEMCIRDRINGQGNFGSIDGDSAAAMRYTEIRLQKITAEILSDLDKQTVDFAPNYDNNEQEPIVLPSKVPVLLINGSSGIAVGMATNIPPHNLGEVIDASLALLDNENLSVQDLMEFVLAPDFPTGGIIYGLEEVKAGYLTGRGRVVMRGKVHTEILKHRGAEREAIIIDELPYQVNKAKLVEKIGILVREKSLEGIADLRDESDKSGIRVVIELKRHENAEVIINQLYKLTPLQDSFGMNMIALVDGYPKQL
;
A
#
# COMPACT_ATOMS: atom_id res chain seq x y z
N LEU A 1 7.54 9.33 -2.08
CA LEU A 1 7.98 8.14 -1.34
C LEU A 1 8.73 8.60 -0.11
N VAL A 2 8.00 8.74 0.96
CA VAL A 2 8.54 9.12 2.26
C VAL A 2 8.81 7.82 3.00
N GLY A 3 10.03 7.59 3.28
CA GLY A 3 10.46 6.47 4.06
C GLY A 3 11.91 6.18 3.76
N SER A 4 12.79 6.56 4.65
CA SER A 4 14.22 6.31 4.60
C SER A 4 14.59 4.83 4.77
N GLU A 5 13.61 3.97 4.96
CA GLU A 5 13.80 2.53 4.91
C GLU A 5 13.59 2.10 3.47
N MET A 6 14.69 1.69 2.84
CA MET A 6 14.68 1.05 1.53
C MET A 6 13.63 -0.05 1.55
N CYS A 7 12.47 0.23 0.95
CA CYS A 7 11.44 -0.77 0.85
C CYS A 7 12.02 -1.92 0.03
N ILE A 8 12.16 -3.10 0.63
CA ILE A 8 12.65 -4.31 -0.04
C ILE A 8 11.80 -4.62 -1.29
N ARG A 9 10.61 -4.03 -1.36
CA ARG A 9 9.70 -4.10 -2.52
C ARG A 9 10.18 -3.28 -3.71
N ASP A 10 11.00 -2.25 -3.49
CA ASP A 10 11.50 -1.40 -4.55
C ASP A 10 12.50 -2.17 -5.40
N ARG A 11 12.23 -2.29 -6.68
CA ARG A 11 13.10 -2.92 -7.68
C ARG A 11 13.95 -1.91 -8.41
N ILE A 12 13.52 -0.68 -8.42
CA ILE A 12 14.13 0.44 -9.16
C ILE A 12 14.31 1.60 -8.21
N ASN A 13 15.53 2.14 -8.18
CA ASN A 13 15.84 3.38 -7.49
C ASN A 13 15.68 4.54 -8.48
N GLY A 14 14.82 5.49 -8.15
CA GLY A 14 14.59 6.70 -8.93
C GLY A 14 15.31 7.91 -8.33
N GLN A 15 15.89 8.74 -9.18
CA GLN A 15 16.39 10.05 -8.81
C GLN A 15 15.65 11.14 -9.61
N GLY A 16 15.09 12.11 -8.91
CA GLY A 16 14.25 13.15 -9.48
C GLY A 16 12.80 13.07 -8.99
N ASN A 17 11.91 13.81 -9.65
CA ASN A 17 10.50 13.85 -9.29
C ASN A 17 9.71 12.80 -10.10
N PHE A 18 9.24 11.76 -9.41
CA PHE A 18 8.38 10.70 -9.95
C PHE A 18 6.91 10.84 -9.52
N GLY A 19 6.51 12.01 -9.04
CA GLY A 19 5.22 12.26 -8.44
C GLY A 19 5.28 12.27 -6.92
N SER A 20 4.15 12.59 -6.28
CA SER A 20 4.04 12.64 -4.82
C SER A 20 2.73 12.02 -4.32
N ILE A 21 2.65 11.83 -2.99
CA ILE A 21 1.42 11.39 -2.32
C ILE A 21 0.29 12.42 -2.43
N ASP A 22 0.62 13.67 -2.79
CA ASP A 22 -0.34 14.74 -3.06
C ASP A 22 -0.90 14.69 -4.49
N GLY A 23 -0.42 13.74 -5.30
CA GLY A 23 -0.87 13.55 -6.68
C GLY A 23 -0.20 14.48 -7.68
N ASP A 24 0.95 15.06 -7.33
CA ASP A 24 1.76 15.83 -8.28
C ASP A 24 2.19 14.93 -9.45
N SER A 25 2.20 15.50 -10.64
CA SER A 25 2.69 14.81 -11.82
C SER A 25 4.19 14.60 -11.77
N ALA A 26 4.65 13.45 -12.29
CA ALA A 26 6.07 13.21 -12.47
C ALA A 26 6.69 14.27 -13.41
N ALA A 27 7.95 14.59 -13.20
CA ALA A 27 8.72 15.44 -14.11
C ALA A 27 8.90 14.74 -15.46
N ALA A 28 9.20 15.54 -16.50
CA ALA A 28 9.56 14.95 -17.80
C ALA A 28 10.79 14.04 -17.64
N MET A 29 10.80 12.90 -18.35
CA MET A 29 11.81 11.85 -18.16
C MET A 29 13.26 12.32 -18.36
N ARG A 30 13.49 13.43 -19.08
CA ARG A 30 14.83 14.02 -19.23
C ARG A 30 15.40 14.62 -17.94
N TYR A 31 14.58 14.76 -16.88
CA TYR A 31 14.99 15.27 -15.57
C TYR A 31 15.04 14.17 -14.49
N THR A 32 14.85 12.92 -14.88
CA THR A 32 14.82 11.78 -13.96
C THR A 32 15.83 10.73 -14.39
N GLU A 33 16.40 10.04 -13.40
CA GLU A 33 17.28 8.89 -13.61
C GLU A 33 16.71 7.68 -12.88
N ILE A 34 16.93 6.49 -13.43
CA ILE A 34 16.56 5.23 -12.83
C ILE A 34 17.76 4.29 -12.76
N ARG A 35 17.82 3.49 -11.70
CA ARG A 35 18.84 2.45 -11.49
C ARG A 35 18.19 1.22 -10.89
N LEU A 36 18.71 0.04 -11.18
CA LEU A 36 18.28 -1.18 -10.53
C LEU A 36 18.70 -1.17 -9.06
N GLN A 37 17.81 -1.60 -8.18
CA GLN A 37 18.14 -1.89 -6.79
C GLN A 37 18.94 -3.19 -6.68
N LYS A 38 19.70 -3.35 -5.58
CA LYS A 38 20.49 -4.57 -5.34
C LYS A 38 19.64 -5.84 -5.37
N ILE A 39 18.43 -5.80 -4.81
CA ILE A 39 17.51 -6.94 -4.82
C ILE A 39 17.13 -7.36 -6.25
N THR A 40 17.07 -6.44 -7.18
CA THR A 40 16.76 -6.74 -8.59
C THR A 40 17.85 -7.58 -9.24
N ALA A 41 19.12 -7.32 -8.93
CA ALA A 41 20.22 -8.14 -9.41
C ALA A 41 20.11 -9.58 -8.92
N GLU A 42 19.68 -9.79 -7.68
CA GLU A 42 19.43 -11.14 -7.12
C GLU A 42 18.25 -11.84 -7.81
N ILE A 43 17.17 -11.10 -8.10
CA ILE A 43 16.01 -11.66 -8.82
C ILE A 43 16.39 -12.07 -10.24
N LEU A 44 17.25 -11.32 -10.90
CA LEU A 44 17.67 -11.57 -12.29
C LEU A 44 18.91 -12.49 -12.42
N SER A 45 19.53 -12.90 -11.31
CA SER A 45 20.82 -13.62 -11.33
C SER A 45 20.79 -14.98 -12.00
N ASP A 46 19.60 -15.57 -12.17
CA ASP A 46 19.44 -16.87 -12.80
C ASP A 46 18.88 -16.79 -14.23
N LEU A 47 18.77 -15.61 -14.79
CA LEU A 47 18.22 -15.38 -16.13
C LEU A 47 19.04 -16.07 -17.22
N ASP A 48 20.37 -16.03 -17.09
CA ASP A 48 21.32 -16.64 -18.07
C ASP A 48 21.50 -18.17 -17.88
N LYS A 49 20.83 -18.76 -16.89
CA LYS A 49 21.00 -20.17 -16.51
C LYS A 49 19.96 -21.10 -17.10
N GLN A 50 19.19 -20.65 -18.08
CA GLN A 50 18.12 -21.43 -18.72
C GLN A 50 17.08 -21.98 -17.71
N THR A 51 16.74 -21.19 -16.72
CA THR A 51 15.77 -21.53 -15.67
C THR A 51 14.33 -21.26 -16.07
N VAL A 52 14.12 -20.49 -17.15
CA VAL A 52 12.81 -20.11 -17.71
C VAL A 52 12.87 -20.16 -19.23
N ASP A 53 11.70 -20.29 -19.85
CA ASP A 53 11.57 -20.26 -21.31
C ASP A 53 11.63 -18.82 -21.83
N PHE A 54 12.12 -18.68 -23.08
CA PHE A 54 12.23 -17.41 -23.79
C PHE A 54 11.31 -17.40 -25.00
N ALA A 55 10.77 -16.24 -25.33
CA ALA A 55 9.99 -15.98 -26.54
C ALA A 55 10.55 -14.78 -27.27
N PRO A 56 10.34 -14.66 -28.58
CA PRO A 56 10.65 -13.43 -29.32
C PRO A 56 9.87 -12.25 -28.75
N ASN A 57 10.53 -11.08 -28.68
CA ASN A 57 9.85 -9.83 -28.36
C ASN A 57 8.89 -9.41 -29.49
N TYR A 58 8.16 -8.28 -29.32
CA TYR A 58 7.09 -7.84 -30.23
C TYR A 58 7.56 -7.62 -31.70
N ASP A 59 8.83 -7.28 -31.94
CA ASP A 59 9.39 -7.04 -33.26
C ASP A 59 10.29 -8.19 -33.77
N ASN A 60 10.40 -9.28 -33.01
CA ASN A 60 11.21 -10.49 -33.29
C ASN A 60 12.72 -10.24 -33.45
N ASN A 61 13.23 -9.12 -32.93
CA ASN A 61 14.65 -8.79 -33.01
C ASN A 61 15.45 -9.37 -31.83
N GLU A 62 14.80 -9.56 -30.68
CA GLU A 62 15.42 -10.02 -29.44
C GLU A 62 14.56 -11.12 -28.78
N GLN A 63 15.15 -11.80 -27.81
CA GLN A 63 14.47 -12.81 -26.99
C GLN A 63 14.18 -12.23 -25.60
N GLU A 64 13.00 -12.46 -25.07
CA GLU A 64 12.62 -12.07 -23.72
C GLU A 64 12.14 -13.27 -22.92
N PRO A 65 12.36 -13.31 -21.59
CA PRO A 65 11.86 -14.40 -20.75
C PRO A 65 10.35 -14.31 -20.64
N ILE A 66 9.66 -15.45 -20.77
CA ILE A 66 8.21 -15.52 -20.62
C ILE A 66 7.80 -15.14 -19.18
N VAL A 67 8.62 -15.55 -18.20
CA VAL A 67 8.50 -15.16 -16.78
C VAL A 67 9.89 -14.89 -16.20
N LEU A 68 9.99 -14.02 -15.21
CA LEU A 68 11.27 -13.80 -14.53
C LEU A 68 11.57 -14.93 -13.55
N PRO A 69 12.84 -15.40 -13.49
CA PRO A 69 13.27 -16.45 -12.56
C PRO A 69 13.42 -15.88 -11.14
N SER A 70 12.32 -15.64 -10.47
CA SER A 70 12.32 -15.03 -9.14
C SER A 70 12.64 -16.06 -8.06
N LYS A 71 13.55 -15.73 -7.14
CA LYS A 71 13.91 -16.54 -5.97
C LYS A 71 12.95 -16.42 -4.79
N VAL A 72 12.02 -15.47 -4.87
CA VAL A 72 11.03 -15.18 -3.83
C VAL A 72 9.65 -15.01 -4.47
N PRO A 73 8.55 -15.24 -3.75
CA PRO A 73 7.19 -15.12 -4.29
C PRO A 73 6.80 -13.64 -4.49
N VAL A 74 7.37 -13.01 -5.52
CA VAL A 74 7.22 -11.58 -5.84
C VAL A 74 5.76 -11.17 -6.01
N LEU A 75 4.91 -12.06 -6.54
CA LEU A 75 3.48 -11.78 -6.72
C LEU A 75 2.79 -11.45 -5.38
N LEU A 76 3.11 -12.18 -4.33
CA LEU A 76 2.56 -11.92 -2.98
C LEU A 76 3.22 -10.71 -2.32
N ILE A 77 4.53 -10.57 -2.45
CA ILE A 77 5.28 -9.49 -1.80
C ILE A 77 4.88 -8.12 -2.36
N ASN A 78 4.80 -7.99 -3.69
CA ASN A 78 4.49 -6.72 -4.34
C ASN A 78 3.01 -6.53 -4.63
N GLY A 79 2.24 -7.61 -4.63
CA GLY A 79 0.89 -7.58 -5.17
C GLY A 79 0.87 -7.37 -6.69
N SER A 80 -0.32 -7.27 -7.23
CA SER A 80 -0.54 -6.96 -8.65
C SER A 80 -1.88 -6.28 -8.83
N SER A 81 -1.96 -5.31 -9.72
CA SER A 81 -3.22 -4.68 -10.12
C SER A 81 -3.23 -4.50 -11.62
N GLY A 82 -4.28 -4.99 -12.26
CA GLY A 82 -4.41 -4.90 -13.71
C GLY A 82 -5.83 -5.15 -14.18
N ILE A 83 -6.16 -4.51 -15.30
CA ILE A 83 -7.46 -4.64 -15.97
C ILE A 83 -7.21 -5.12 -17.39
N ALA A 84 -7.77 -6.26 -17.73
CA ALA A 84 -7.75 -6.83 -19.07
C ALA A 84 -9.17 -6.96 -19.62
N VAL A 85 -9.30 -7.32 -20.89
CA VAL A 85 -10.61 -7.61 -21.47
C VAL A 85 -11.19 -8.89 -20.84
N GLY A 86 -12.31 -8.75 -20.18
CA GLY A 86 -13.03 -9.87 -19.54
C GLY A 86 -12.51 -10.29 -18.17
N MET A 87 -11.40 -9.71 -17.66
CA MET A 87 -10.87 -10.03 -16.33
C MET A 87 -10.13 -8.85 -15.71
N ALA A 88 -10.08 -8.82 -14.39
CA ALA A 88 -9.25 -7.89 -13.62
C ALA A 88 -8.60 -8.63 -12.47
N THR A 89 -7.41 -8.20 -12.09
CA THR A 89 -6.73 -8.70 -10.89
C THR A 89 -6.41 -7.56 -9.95
N ASN A 90 -6.50 -7.82 -8.65
CA ASN A 90 -6.11 -6.87 -7.62
C ASN A 90 -5.63 -7.66 -6.38
N ILE A 91 -4.35 -7.99 -6.40
CA ILE A 91 -3.67 -8.77 -5.35
C ILE A 91 -2.96 -7.80 -4.42
N PRO A 92 -3.24 -7.81 -3.11
CA PRO A 92 -2.58 -6.90 -2.19
C PRO A 92 -1.11 -7.30 -1.96
N PRO A 93 -0.24 -6.35 -1.62
CA PRO A 93 1.13 -6.63 -1.19
C PRO A 93 1.17 -7.21 0.23
N HIS A 94 2.24 -7.99 0.52
CA HIS A 94 2.46 -8.63 1.82
C HIS A 94 3.88 -8.39 2.32
N ASN A 95 4.10 -8.61 3.61
CA ASN A 95 5.42 -8.51 4.22
C ASN A 95 6.34 -9.62 3.72
N LEU A 96 7.58 -9.25 3.32
CA LEU A 96 8.56 -10.19 2.79
C LEU A 96 8.92 -11.27 3.80
N GLY A 97 9.17 -10.90 5.06
CA GLY A 97 9.54 -11.84 6.12
C GLY A 97 8.44 -12.85 6.38
N GLU A 98 7.21 -12.38 6.58
CA GLU A 98 6.03 -13.23 6.79
C GLU A 98 5.79 -14.21 5.63
N VAL A 99 5.91 -13.74 4.39
CA VAL A 99 5.74 -14.60 3.19
C VAL A 99 6.85 -15.65 3.09
N ILE A 100 8.09 -15.31 3.45
CA ILE A 100 9.20 -16.28 3.48
C ILE A 100 8.98 -17.30 4.59
N ASP A 101 8.60 -16.88 5.79
CA ASP A 101 8.34 -17.78 6.93
C ASP A 101 7.20 -18.77 6.59
N ALA A 102 6.12 -18.29 5.98
CA ALA A 102 5.04 -19.14 5.48
C ALA A 102 5.53 -20.12 4.40
N SER A 103 6.40 -19.67 3.50
CA SER A 103 6.96 -20.51 2.44
C SER A 103 7.87 -21.61 3.02
N LEU A 104 8.67 -21.29 4.03
CA LEU A 104 9.52 -22.27 4.73
C LEU A 104 8.66 -23.31 5.48
N ALA A 105 7.63 -22.84 6.20
CA ALA A 105 6.69 -23.73 6.88
C ALA A 105 5.99 -24.70 5.90
N LEU A 106 5.60 -24.20 4.72
CA LEU A 106 4.98 -25.05 3.68
C LEU A 106 5.97 -26.07 3.09
N LEU A 107 7.26 -25.73 2.97
CA LEU A 107 8.29 -26.67 2.54
C LEU A 107 8.53 -27.78 3.57
N ASP A 108 8.45 -27.45 4.86
CA ASP A 108 8.58 -28.43 5.95
C ASP A 108 7.33 -29.32 6.07
N ASN A 109 6.16 -28.80 5.73
CA ASN A 109 4.89 -29.54 5.76
C ASN A 109 3.96 -29.09 4.63
N GLU A 110 3.96 -29.84 3.54
CA GLU A 110 3.16 -29.57 2.33
C GLU A 110 1.63 -29.65 2.54
N ASN A 111 1.17 -30.18 3.69
CA ASN A 111 -0.25 -30.35 3.99
C ASN A 111 -0.85 -29.17 4.78
N LEU A 112 -0.12 -28.07 4.96
CA LEU A 112 -0.65 -26.90 5.63
C LEU A 112 -1.82 -26.29 4.85
N SER A 113 -2.89 -25.99 5.58
CA SER A 113 -4.03 -25.28 5.01
C SER A 113 -3.75 -23.77 4.89
N VAL A 114 -4.57 -23.04 4.12
CA VAL A 114 -4.50 -21.58 4.07
C VAL A 114 -4.66 -20.98 5.48
N GLN A 115 -5.46 -21.59 6.33
CA GLN A 115 -5.67 -21.11 7.71
C GLN A 115 -4.40 -21.28 8.56
N ASP A 116 -3.65 -22.36 8.38
CA ASP A 116 -2.38 -22.58 9.07
C ASP A 116 -1.33 -21.57 8.58
N LEU A 117 -1.29 -21.28 7.27
CA LEU A 117 -0.40 -20.28 6.69
C LEU A 117 -0.73 -18.84 7.15
N MET A 118 -1.97 -18.57 7.52
CA MET A 118 -2.37 -17.29 8.11
C MET A 118 -1.81 -17.06 9.53
N GLU A 119 -1.22 -18.05 10.19
CA GLU A 119 -0.45 -17.84 11.41
C GLU A 119 0.85 -17.06 11.14
N PHE A 120 1.39 -17.16 9.93
CA PHE A 120 2.57 -16.44 9.46
C PHE A 120 2.19 -15.14 8.72
N VAL A 121 1.24 -15.21 7.79
CA VAL A 121 0.76 -14.08 6.98
C VAL A 121 -0.65 -13.73 7.42
N LEU A 122 -0.76 -12.92 8.45
CA LEU A 122 -2.06 -12.58 9.07
C LEU A 122 -2.94 -11.73 8.14
N ALA A 123 -2.35 -10.77 7.44
CA ALA A 123 -3.04 -9.80 6.58
C ALA A 123 -2.06 -9.18 5.56
N PRO A 124 -2.59 -8.49 4.53
CA PRO A 124 -1.76 -7.68 3.64
C PRO A 124 -0.92 -6.64 4.40
N ASP A 125 0.23 -6.30 3.84
CA ASP A 125 1.13 -5.26 4.36
C ASP A 125 1.32 -4.17 3.30
N PHE A 126 0.66 -3.03 3.51
CA PHE A 126 0.67 -1.93 2.56
C PHE A 126 1.87 -0.99 2.76
N PRO A 127 2.51 -0.51 1.66
CA PRO A 127 3.73 0.31 1.75
C PRO A 127 3.50 1.69 2.37
N THR A 128 2.27 2.14 2.50
CA THR A 128 1.91 3.44 3.10
C THR A 128 1.55 3.33 4.58
N GLY A 129 1.70 2.13 5.18
CA GLY A 129 1.32 1.87 6.56
C GLY A 129 -0.20 1.82 6.74
N GLY A 130 -0.67 2.35 7.86
CA GLY A 130 -2.07 2.31 8.25
C GLY A 130 -2.43 1.08 9.10
N ILE A 131 -3.69 0.92 9.37
CA ILE A 131 -4.23 -0.15 10.22
C ILE A 131 -5.29 -0.91 9.44
N ILE A 132 -5.18 -2.23 9.37
CA ILE A 132 -6.23 -3.09 8.83
C ILE A 132 -7.29 -3.30 9.92
N TYR A 133 -8.54 -3.05 9.55
CA TYR A 133 -9.68 -3.12 10.46
C TYR A 133 -10.60 -4.28 10.08
N GLY A 134 -10.60 -5.32 10.92
CA GLY A 134 -11.38 -6.55 10.71
C GLY A 134 -10.66 -7.59 9.87
N LEU A 135 -10.46 -8.80 10.42
CA LEU A 135 -9.71 -9.89 9.77
C LEU A 135 -10.61 -10.90 9.05
N GLU A 136 -11.91 -10.92 9.33
CA GLU A 136 -12.82 -11.90 8.72
C GLU A 136 -12.90 -11.77 7.19
N GLU A 137 -12.96 -10.54 6.70
CA GLU A 137 -12.96 -10.25 5.26
C GLU A 137 -11.62 -10.58 4.60
N VAL A 138 -10.50 -10.39 5.33
CA VAL A 138 -9.15 -10.78 4.86
C VAL A 138 -9.07 -12.30 4.72
N LYS A 139 -9.55 -13.02 5.75
CA LYS A 139 -9.61 -14.49 5.75
C LYS A 139 -10.47 -15.03 4.62
N ALA A 140 -11.64 -14.44 4.40
CA ALA A 140 -12.48 -14.78 3.27
C ALA A 140 -11.77 -14.56 1.93
N GLY A 141 -11.02 -13.44 1.82
CA GLY A 141 -10.21 -13.12 0.66
C GLY A 141 -9.13 -14.17 0.36
N TYR A 142 -8.41 -14.63 1.38
CA TYR A 142 -7.39 -15.66 1.23
C TYR A 142 -7.96 -17.05 0.91
N LEU A 143 -9.16 -17.36 1.42
CA LEU A 143 -9.81 -18.65 1.17
C LEU A 143 -10.51 -18.74 -0.19
N THR A 144 -10.97 -17.61 -0.73
CA THR A 144 -11.81 -17.58 -1.94
C THR A 144 -11.20 -16.81 -3.09
N GLY A 145 -10.04 -16.15 -2.87
CA GLY A 145 -9.44 -15.22 -3.82
C GLY A 145 -10.21 -13.91 -3.97
N ARG A 146 -11.30 -13.68 -3.21
CA ARG A 146 -12.11 -12.46 -3.22
C ARG A 146 -12.46 -12.00 -1.83
N GLY A 147 -12.16 -10.74 -1.55
CA GLY A 147 -12.41 -10.15 -0.24
C GLY A 147 -12.30 -8.64 -0.26
N ARG A 148 -12.48 -8.05 0.91
CA ARG A 148 -12.41 -6.61 1.09
C ARG A 148 -11.57 -6.32 2.34
N VAL A 149 -10.43 -5.67 2.16
CA VAL A 149 -9.58 -5.22 3.27
C VAL A 149 -9.96 -3.80 3.62
N VAL A 150 -10.46 -3.56 4.82
CA VAL A 150 -10.72 -2.21 5.31
C VAL A 150 -9.45 -1.66 5.95
N MET A 151 -9.01 -0.51 5.47
CA MET A 151 -7.80 0.19 5.92
C MET A 151 -8.17 1.50 6.58
N ARG A 152 -7.51 1.83 7.68
CA ARG A 152 -7.58 3.13 8.36
C ARG A 152 -6.23 3.80 8.39
N GLY A 153 -6.21 5.11 8.16
CA GLY A 153 -5.03 5.90 8.45
C GLY A 153 -4.72 5.87 9.93
N LYS A 154 -3.44 5.96 10.26
CA LYS A 154 -2.98 6.01 11.65
C LYS A 154 -3.05 7.43 12.17
N VAL A 155 -3.68 7.58 13.31
CA VAL A 155 -3.87 8.87 13.97
C VAL A 155 -3.50 8.77 15.45
N HIS A 156 -3.02 9.88 15.99
CA HIS A 156 -2.87 10.07 17.44
C HIS A 156 -3.28 11.48 17.85
N THR A 157 -3.33 11.76 19.13
CA THR A 157 -3.64 13.09 19.65
C THR A 157 -2.43 13.72 20.31
N GLU A 158 -2.26 15.02 20.11
CA GLU A 158 -1.22 15.85 20.73
C GLU A 158 -1.84 17.09 21.38
N ILE A 159 -1.19 17.61 22.42
CA ILE A 159 -1.54 18.91 22.99
C ILE A 159 -0.58 19.96 22.42
N LEU A 160 -1.11 20.85 21.60
CA LEU A 160 -0.37 21.93 20.98
C LEU A 160 -0.47 23.22 21.80
N LYS A 161 0.69 23.89 22.01
CA LYS A 161 0.75 25.21 22.66
C LYS A 161 0.68 26.30 21.60
N HIS A 162 -0.44 26.97 21.51
CA HIS A 162 -0.61 28.09 20.59
C HIS A 162 -0.92 29.38 21.38
N ARG A 163 -0.04 30.39 21.29
CA ARG A 163 -0.20 31.73 21.94
C ARG A 163 -0.59 31.66 23.43
N GLY A 164 -0.01 30.73 24.17
CA GLY A 164 -0.27 30.59 25.61
C GLY A 164 -1.53 29.80 25.99
N ALA A 165 -2.27 29.28 25.03
CA ALA A 165 -3.37 28.33 25.24
C ALA A 165 -3.00 26.93 24.76
N GLU A 166 -3.38 25.92 25.52
CA GLU A 166 -3.26 24.54 25.10
C GLU A 166 -4.51 24.12 24.33
N ARG A 167 -4.29 23.43 23.19
CA ARG A 167 -5.34 22.86 22.36
C ARG A 167 -5.01 21.43 22.02
N GLU A 168 -6.00 20.57 22.07
CA GLU A 168 -5.88 19.22 21.56
C GLU A 168 -5.93 19.22 20.03
N ALA A 169 -5.09 18.42 19.41
CA ALA A 169 -5.05 18.24 17.97
C ALA A 169 -4.99 16.76 17.63
N ILE A 170 -5.62 16.39 16.54
CA ILE A 170 -5.52 15.07 15.91
C ILE A 170 -4.42 15.18 14.86
N ILE A 171 -3.47 14.27 14.93
CA ILE A 171 -2.36 14.16 13.97
C ILE A 171 -2.59 12.90 13.13
N ILE A 172 -2.52 13.05 11.82
CA ILE A 172 -2.54 11.91 10.88
C ILE A 172 -1.10 11.64 10.47
N ASP A 173 -0.59 10.45 10.78
CA ASP A 173 0.78 10.01 10.50
C ASP A 173 0.87 9.13 9.26
N GLU A 174 -0.15 8.29 9.02
CA GLU A 174 -0.19 7.36 7.92
C GLU A 174 -1.55 7.38 7.24
N LEU A 175 -1.56 7.17 5.94
CA LEU A 175 -2.78 7.16 5.12
C LEU A 175 -3.08 5.75 4.62
N PRO A 176 -4.36 5.42 4.37
CA PRO A 176 -4.70 4.20 3.66
C PRO A 176 -4.02 4.13 2.29
N TYR A 177 -3.69 2.93 1.86
CA TYR A 177 -3.05 2.70 0.56
C TYR A 177 -3.87 3.29 -0.58
N GLN A 178 -3.18 3.95 -1.53
CA GLN A 178 -3.77 4.65 -2.70
C GLN A 178 -4.60 5.90 -2.39
N VAL A 179 -4.65 6.35 -1.14
CA VAL A 179 -5.31 7.61 -0.78
C VAL A 179 -4.40 8.80 -1.09
N ASN A 180 -4.92 9.76 -1.82
CA ASN A 180 -4.25 11.02 -2.11
C ASN A 180 -4.39 11.97 -0.92
N LYS A 181 -3.25 12.43 -0.36
CA LYS A 181 -3.21 13.28 0.85
C LYS A 181 -3.88 14.64 0.61
N ALA A 182 -3.57 15.32 -0.49
CA ALA A 182 -4.14 16.64 -0.79
C ALA A 182 -5.67 16.57 -0.93
N LYS A 183 -6.20 15.55 -1.62
CA LYS A 183 -7.65 15.35 -1.73
C LYS A 183 -8.32 15.02 -0.40
N LEU A 184 -7.64 14.29 0.48
CA LEU A 184 -8.13 14.03 1.83
C LEU A 184 -8.23 15.33 2.63
N VAL A 185 -7.17 16.14 2.65
CA VAL A 185 -7.14 17.43 3.34
C VAL A 185 -8.21 18.37 2.79
N GLU A 186 -8.33 18.45 1.47
CA GLU A 186 -9.38 19.24 0.80
C GLU A 186 -10.79 18.76 1.22
N LYS A 187 -11.04 17.45 1.23
CA LYS A 187 -12.32 16.87 1.63
C LYS A 187 -12.68 17.22 3.09
N ILE A 188 -11.71 17.12 3.99
CA ILE A 188 -11.89 17.54 5.40
C ILE A 188 -12.27 19.03 5.44
N GLY A 189 -11.55 19.89 4.72
CA GLY A 189 -11.83 21.32 4.67
C GLY A 189 -13.22 21.66 4.10
N ILE A 190 -13.71 20.88 3.12
CA ILE A 190 -15.08 21.02 2.58
C ILE A 190 -16.10 20.65 3.67
N LEU A 191 -15.95 19.49 4.32
CA LEU A 191 -16.87 19.02 5.36
C LEU A 191 -16.96 20.00 6.54
N VAL A 192 -15.85 20.63 6.92
CA VAL A 192 -15.83 21.67 7.96
C VAL A 192 -16.61 22.91 7.53
N ARG A 193 -16.44 23.38 6.30
CA ARG A 193 -17.17 24.52 5.73
C ARG A 193 -18.68 24.25 5.62
N GLU A 194 -19.04 23.04 5.25
CA GLU A 194 -20.44 22.60 5.13
C GLU A 194 -21.08 22.27 6.49
N LYS A 195 -20.33 22.37 7.59
CA LYS A 195 -20.75 21.99 8.95
C LYS A 195 -21.18 20.52 9.08
N SER A 196 -20.72 19.66 8.19
CA SER A 196 -20.91 18.22 8.27
C SER A 196 -19.89 17.56 9.22
N LEU A 197 -18.78 18.27 9.47
CA LEU A 197 -17.75 17.92 10.45
C LEU A 197 -17.48 19.13 11.31
N GLU A 198 -18.01 19.11 12.53
CA GLU A 198 -17.87 20.19 13.50
C GLU A 198 -16.72 19.93 14.48
N GLY A 199 -16.37 20.90 15.31
CA GLY A 199 -15.33 20.74 16.34
C GLY A 199 -13.90 21.03 15.89
N ILE A 200 -13.65 21.25 14.61
CA ILE A 200 -12.33 21.58 14.06
C ILE A 200 -12.13 23.11 14.09
N ALA A 201 -10.99 23.56 14.62
CA ALA A 201 -10.59 24.96 14.67
C ALA A 201 -9.64 25.33 13.54
N ASP A 202 -8.70 24.44 13.20
CA ASP A 202 -7.71 24.65 12.13
C ASP A 202 -7.30 23.32 11.51
N LEU A 203 -6.91 23.37 10.24
CA LEU A 203 -6.45 22.23 9.46
C LEU A 203 -5.24 22.66 8.63
N ARG A 204 -4.10 21.98 8.83
CA ARG A 204 -2.89 22.26 8.07
C ARG A 204 -2.09 21.01 7.79
N ASP A 205 -1.34 21.04 6.71
CA ASP A 205 -0.39 20.01 6.32
C ASP A 205 1.01 20.45 6.73
N GLU A 206 1.62 19.70 7.64
CA GLU A 206 2.99 19.89 8.13
C GLU A 206 3.91 18.75 7.64
N SER A 207 3.48 17.98 6.65
CA SER A 207 4.27 16.87 6.10
C SER A 207 5.58 17.36 5.49
N ASP A 208 6.65 16.63 5.74
CA ASP A 208 7.98 16.91 5.21
C ASP A 208 8.69 15.62 4.76
N LYS A 209 10.01 15.70 4.54
CA LYS A 209 10.83 14.54 4.16
C LYS A 209 10.88 13.43 5.23
N SER A 210 10.49 13.71 6.46
CA SER A 210 10.47 12.75 7.57
C SER A 210 9.19 11.92 7.59
N GLY A 211 8.10 12.42 6.99
CA GLY A 211 6.84 11.70 6.97
C GLY A 211 5.60 12.58 6.75
N ILE A 212 4.47 11.91 6.79
CA ILE A 212 3.16 12.55 6.76
C ILE A 212 2.87 13.13 8.13
N ARG A 213 2.42 14.38 8.16
CA ARG A 213 1.93 15.04 9.35
C ARG A 213 0.80 16.01 8.98
N VAL A 214 -0.43 15.54 9.02
CA VAL A 214 -1.59 16.41 8.86
C VAL A 214 -2.15 16.74 10.24
N VAL A 215 -2.22 18.02 10.57
CA VAL A 215 -2.61 18.52 11.89
C VAL A 215 -4.02 19.08 11.84
N ILE A 216 -4.90 18.56 12.69
CA ILE A 216 -6.29 18.98 12.85
C ILE A 216 -6.47 19.52 14.27
N GLU A 217 -6.42 20.83 14.46
CA GLU A 217 -6.64 21.46 15.77
C GLU A 217 -8.12 21.45 16.13
N LEU A 218 -8.42 21.06 17.36
CA LEU A 218 -9.79 21.00 17.85
C LEU A 218 -10.22 22.31 18.51
N LYS A 219 -11.51 22.58 18.50
CA LYS A 219 -12.10 23.64 19.31
C LYS A 219 -12.06 23.23 20.80
N ARG A 220 -12.16 24.21 21.68
CA ARG A 220 -12.18 23.95 23.13
C ARG A 220 -13.35 23.06 23.49
N HIS A 221 -13.08 22.10 24.39
CA HIS A 221 -14.08 21.15 24.94
C HIS A 221 -14.65 20.14 23.93
N GLU A 222 -14.02 19.98 22.78
CA GLU A 222 -14.37 18.92 21.83
C GLU A 222 -13.68 17.61 22.21
N ASN A 223 -14.31 16.49 21.87
CA ASN A 223 -13.77 15.16 22.12
C ASN A 223 -13.09 14.63 20.83
N ALA A 224 -11.77 14.40 20.92
CA ALA A 224 -10.99 13.92 19.80
C ALA A 224 -11.48 12.57 19.24
N GLU A 225 -11.88 11.63 20.10
CA GLU A 225 -12.35 10.32 19.66
C GLU A 225 -13.61 10.40 18.79
N VAL A 226 -14.53 11.30 19.13
CA VAL A 226 -15.76 11.50 18.36
C VAL A 226 -15.42 12.04 16.97
N ILE A 227 -14.49 13.01 16.90
CA ILE A 227 -14.07 13.61 15.63
C ILE A 227 -13.27 12.60 14.79
N ILE A 228 -12.39 11.80 15.39
CA ILE A 228 -11.68 10.70 14.70
C ILE A 228 -12.67 9.70 14.08
N ASN A 229 -13.70 9.30 14.82
CA ASN A 229 -14.74 8.40 14.30
C ASN A 229 -15.54 9.04 13.15
N GLN A 230 -15.79 10.34 13.19
CA GLN A 230 -16.42 11.06 12.09
C GLN A 230 -15.50 11.17 10.87
N LEU A 231 -14.20 11.41 11.08
CA LEU A 231 -13.20 11.43 10.00
C LEU A 231 -13.15 10.07 9.29
N TYR A 232 -13.10 8.95 10.00
CA TYR A 232 -13.15 7.62 9.40
C TYR A 232 -14.44 7.36 8.64
N LYS A 233 -15.57 7.89 9.10
CA LYS A 233 -16.88 7.68 8.46
C LYS A 233 -17.10 8.54 7.22
N LEU A 234 -16.60 9.78 7.21
CA LEU A 234 -16.96 10.80 6.22
C LEU A 234 -15.86 11.05 5.19
N THR A 235 -14.66 10.51 5.40
CA THR A 235 -13.49 10.79 4.55
C THR A 235 -12.75 9.52 4.16
N PRO A 236 -11.86 9.57 3.14
CA PRO A 236 -10.99 8.46 2.78
C PRO A 236 -9.90 8.13 3.83
N LEU A 237 -9.95 8.71 5.03
CA LEU A 237 -9.09 8.26 6.14
C LEU A 237 -9.39 6.82 6.54
N GLN A 238 -10.58 6.32 6.24
CA GLN A 238 -10.90 4.91 6.15
C GLN A 238 -11.31 4.60 4.72
N ASP A 239 -10.65 3.63 4.11
CA ASP A 239 -10.94 3.17 2.75
C ASP A 239 -10.83 1.64 2.67
N SER A 240 -11.18 1.06 1.56
CA SER A 240 -11.14 -0.39 1.39
C SER A 240 -10.43 -0.80 0.12
N PHE A 241 -9.58 -1.82 0.24
CA PHE A 241 -8.95 -2.50 -0.87
C PHE A 241 -9.75 -3.75 -1.24
N GLY A 242 -10.29 -3.78 -2.46
CA GLY A 242 -11.00 -4.95 -2.97
C GLY A 242 -10.01 -6.00 -3.47
N MET A 243 -9.94 -7.16 -2.82
CA MET A 243 -9.13 -8.28 -3.27
C MET A 243 -9.85 -9.02 -4.40
N ASN A 244 -9.13 -9.26 -5.48
CA ASN A 244 -9.53 -10.14 -6.57
C ASN A 244 -8.26 -10.84 -7.09
N MET A 245 -7.94 -11.99 -6.53
CA MET A 245 -6.66 -12.66 -6.70
C MET A 245 -6.73 -13.58 -7.93
N ILE A 246 -6.55 -13.01 -9.12
CA ILE A 246 -6.47 -13.75 -10.37
C ILE A 246 -5.03 -13.71 -10.88
N ALA A 247 -4.46 -14.88 -11.17
CA ALA A 247 -3.16 -15.01 -11.80
C ALA A 247 -3.22 -15.98 -12.99
N LEU A 248 -2.22 -15.93 -13.85
CA LEU A 248 -2.04 -16.91 -14.91
C LEU A 248 -1.36 -18.16 -14.34
N VAL A 249 -2.03 -19.30 -14.44
CA VAL A 249 -1.50 -20.61 -14.11
C VAL A 249 -1.53 -21.44 -15.39
N ASP A 250 -0.37 -21.91 -15.84
CA ASP A 250 -0.22 -22.62 -17.12
C ASP A 250 -0.81 -21.87 -18.32
N GLY A 251 -0.67 -20.54 -18.33
CA GLY A 251 -1.16 -19.66 -19.39
C GLY A 251 -2.66 -19.33 -19.32
N TYR A 252 -3.38 -19.85 -18.33
CA TYR A 252 -4.82 -19.59 -18.16
C TYR A 252 -5.10 -18.78 -16.89
N PRO A 253 -6.03 -17.81 -16.95
CA PRO A 253 -6.44 -17.08 -15.77
C PRO A 253 -7.17 -17.99 -14.78
N LYS A 254 -6.69 -17.99 -13.54
CA LYS A 254 -7.23 -18.78 -12.45
C LYS A 254 -7.42 -17.91 -11.21
N GLN A 255 -8.56 -18.07 -10.55
CA GLN A 255 -8.77 -17.54 -9.22
C GLN A 255 -7.89 -18.31 -8.24
N LEU A 256 -7.04 -17.59 -7.51
CA LEU A 256 -6.16 -18.16 -6.49
C LEU A 256 -6.92 -18.43 -5.21
#